data_40ea1c0e6ffe2c2bb2d8bd86efd48261
#
_entry.id   40ea1c0e6ffe2c2bb2d8bd86efd48261
#
_cell.length_a   1.000
_cell.length_b   1.000
_cell.length_c   1.000
_cell.angle_alpha   90.00
_cell.angle_beta   90.00
_cell.angle_gamma   90.00
#
_symmetry.space_group_name_H-M   'P 1'
#
loop_
_entity.id
_entity.type
_entity.pdbx_description
1 polymer ?
#
loop_
_entity_poly.entity_id
_entity_poly.type
_entity_poly.pdbx_seq_one_letter_code
_entity_poly.pdbx_strand_id
1 'polypeptide(L)'
;MNEWSFGRRAVMKAMLAVSAAPWVLHSRAFASSCDDHIVRLGGVTAPDTMNPFASWNVYWPLVFTYDWLVGVEAQRYPDRKGFAKEWSVGDDTLTWTLKIWPEMKWSDGQPATARDAAFTYNYLRGSMGTPDELSVGWNNTNGLQNVESIRAVDDETLQIVTKVPTRWPIDHHTMIVPEHIWKGISYADARGTFRNDPPLVGTGPMIVSEFQQGQFVRLTPNAYFRTGQPATAGVIFHLFNTADPIAQGLKSGSLDYGYGLTVAQWADLSKDSAILVGESPVDQRDYLAFNTASGDGAGSTKALQDVAFRDAIGYAIDQKVIVDRAMRGHAAHGVGAIPPTHANFYSDLSDIRRHFDLAEAGRRLDAAGYRDTNSDGMREDKEGNSLRLELITGSGSGNLVIPVAAVQLIAGWLGQIGIPVSVTQLDPGALDARTAAPEHGGGGWDLLITNSYPSPTPQDLLGFASSKQIGTGNRSFWTNAKFDELLSEIETSVDLEKSKELVDQAARLLYTEAPYIMLSYPFLLDAHRKDCIEGWGTQDILSMNTYFPLDRLKPVNQ
;
A
#
# COMPACT_ATOMS: atom_id res chain seq x y z
N MET A 1 33.45 -21.04 -65.87
CA MET A 1 33.13 -19.63 -66.11
C MET A 1 31.72 -19.61 -66.68
N ASN A 2 30.76 -19.34 -65.85
CA ASN A 2 29.46 -18.84 -66.25
C ASN A 2 28.83 -18.26 -64.97
N GLU A 3 28.80 -16.94 -64.92
CA GLU A 3 28.17 -16.12 -63.87
C GLU A 3 26.66 -16.13 -64.06
N TRP A 4 25.96 -16.44 -63.01
CA TRP A 4 24.51 -16.20 -62.89
C TRP A 4 24.28 -15.00 -61.97
N SER A 5 24.08 -13.84 -62.59
CA SER A 5 23.64 -12.64 -61.89
C SER A 5 22.11 -12.68 -61.71
N PHE A 6 21.62 -12.93 -60.51
CA PHE A 6 20.22 -12.72 -60.17
C PHE A 6 20.02 -11.25 -59.80
N GLY A 7 19.22 -10.58 -60.62
CA GLY A 7 18.95 -9.14 -60.46
C GLY A 7 18.16 -8.84 -59.14
N ARG A 8 18.64 -7.83 -58.42
CA ARG A 8 18.04 -7.30 -57.17
C ARG A 8 16.55 -6.96 -57.23
N ARG A 9 15.94 -6.92 -58.42
CA ARG A 9 14.50 -6.65 -58.62
C ARG A 9 13.58 -7.84 -58.43
N ALA A 10 14.08 -9.05 -58.52
CA ALA A 10 13.30 -10.28 -58.33
C ALA A 10 13.14 -10.63 -56.84
N VAL A 11 14.12 -10.30 -56.00
CA VAL A 11 14.09 -10.54 -54.56
C VAL A 11 13.13 -9.58 -53.84
N MET A 12 12.97 -8.35 -54.33
CA MET A 12 12.03 -7.38 -53.74
C MET A 12 10.55 -7.64 -54.06
N LYS A 13 10.24 -8.42 -55.10
CA LYS A 13 8.84 -8.80 -55.41
C LYS A 13 8.39 -10.06 -54.65
N ALA A 14 9.29 -10.87 -54.16
CA ALA A 14 8.99 -12.06 -53.36
C ALA A 14 8.80 -11.74 -51.86
N MET A 15 9.35 -10.63 -51.36
CA MET A 15 9.20 -10.19 -49.95
C MET A 15 7.94 -9.34 -49.69
N LEU A 16 7.20 -8.92 -50.72
CA LEU A 16 5.98 -8.10 -50.58
C LEU A 16 4.68 -8.91 -50.62
N ALA A 17 4.76 -10.24 -50.73
CA ALA A 17 3.58 -11.10 -50.79
C ALA A 17 3.29 -11.90 -49.50
N VAL A 18 4.05 -11.70 -48.39
CA VAL A 18 3.85 -12.43 -47.12
C VAL A 18 3.42 -11.50 -45.97
N SER A 19 3.21 -10.23 -46.21
CA SER A 19 2.89 -9.28 -45.13
C SER A 19 1.49 -8.66 -45.16
N ALA A 20 0.50 -9.36 -45.73
CA ALA A 20 -0.89 -8.91 -45.69
C ALA A 20 -1.86 -10.06 -45.44
N ALA A 21 -1.55 -10.94 -44.49
CA ALA A 21 -2.62 -11.58 -43.74
C ALA A 21 -2.95 -10.59 -42.61
N PRO A 22 -4.16 -10.03 -42.57
CA PRO A 22 -4.58 -9.35 -41.37
C PRO A 22 -4.58 -10.43 -40.29
N TRP A 23 -3.72 -10.30 -39.30
CA TRP A 23 -3.97 -10.84 -38.01
C TRP A 23 -5.26 -10.17 -37.52
N VAL A 24 -6.39 -10.64 -37.97
CA VAL A 24 -7.64 -10.48 -37.28
C VAL A 24 -7.46 -11.32 -36.01
N LEU A 25 -6.75 -10.74 -35.04
CA LEU A 25 -7.03 -11.03 -33.66
C LEU A 25 -8.55 -10.92 -33.59
N HIS A 26 -9.22 -12.06 -33.49
CA HIS A 26 -10.55 -12.10 -32.97
C HIS A 26 -10.43 -11.58 -31.54
N SER A 27 -10.36 -10.24 -31.38
CA SER A 27 -10.93 -9.59 -30.22
C SER A 27 -12.40 -10.03 -30.28
N ARG A 28 -12.71 -11.20 -29.72
CA ARG A 28 -14.06 -11.38 -29.20
C ARG A 28 -14.21 -10.15 -28.32
N ALA A 29 -14.95 -9.18 -28.82
CA ALA A 29 -15.48 -8.13 -27.99
C ALA A 29 -16.07 -8.90 -26.80
N PHE A 30 -15.48 -8.71 -25.65
CA PHE A 30 -16.05 -9.18 -24.40
C PHE A 30 -17.25 -8.26 -24.17
N ALA A 31 -18.31 -8.48 -24.96
CA ALA A 31 -19.61 -7.96 -24.64
C ALA A 31 -19.95 -8.63 -23.31
N SER A 32 -20.05 -7.85 -22.26
CA SER A 32 -20.65 -8.29 -21.03
C SER A 32 -22.04 -8.80 -21.37
N SER A 33 -22.25 -10.12 -21.38
CA SER A 33 -23.57 -10.65 -21.21
C SER A 33 -23.71 -10.91 -19.71
N CYS A 34 -24.66 -10.25 -19.06
CA CYS A 34 -24.98 -10.52 -17.65
C CYS A 34 -25.30 -12.02 -17.44
N ASP A 35 -25.57 -12.75 -18.51
CA ASP A 35 -25.93 -14.16 -18.53
C ASP A 35 -24.79 -15.11 -18.12
N ASP A 36 -23.51 -14.72 -18.21
CA ASP A 36 -22.39 -15.59 -17.83
C ASP A 36 -22.03 -15.50 -16.34
N HIS A 37 -22.62 -14.57 -15.61
CA HIS A 37 -22.42 -14.32 -14.17
C HIS A 37 -20.95 -14.17 -13.76
N ILE A 38 -20.08 -13.76 -14.68
CA ILE A 38 -18.67 -13.48 -14.45
C ILE A 38 -18.51 -12.00 -14.13
N VAL A 39 -17.85 -11.68 -13.01
CA VAL A 39 -17.52 -10.32 -12.61
C VAL A 39 -16.24 -9.87 -13.32
N ARG A 40 -16.30 -8.77 -14.04
CA ARG A 40 -15.16 -8.19 -14.78
C ARG A 40 -14.66 -6.94 -14.08
N LEU A 41 -13.51 -7.06 -13.48
CA LEU A 41 -12.85 -5.98 -12.75
C LEU A 41 -11.74 -5.36 -13.60
N GLY A 42 -11.55 -4.06 -13.49
CA GLY A 42 -10.43 -3.36 -14.12
C GLY A 42 -9.63 -2.56 -13.10
N GLY A 43 -8.30 -2.68 -13.13
CA GLY A 43 -7.42 -1.93 -12.25
C GLY A 43 -6.05 -1.65 -12.86
N VAL A 44 -5.43 -0.56 -12.38
CA VAL A 44 -4.04 -0.23 -12.75
C VAL A 44 -3.11 -0.98 -11.81
N THR A 45 -2.67 -2.16 -12.25
CA THR A 45 -1.75 -3.02 -11.50
C THR A 45 -1.01 -3.97 -12.46
N ALA A 46 0.14 -4.46 -12.05
CA ALA A 46 0.98 -5.32 -12.87
C ALA A 46 1.63 -6.43 -12.02
N PRO A 47 0.86 -7.44 -11.56
CA PRO A 47 1.46 -8.58 -10.90
C PRO A 47 2.42 -9.30 -11.86
N ASP A 48 3.56 -9.70 -11.32
CA ASP A 48 4.63 -10.38 -12.05
C ASP A 48 4.68 -11.88 -11.76
N THR A 49 4.11 -12.30 -10.66
CA THR A 49 4.06 -13.68 -10.18
C THR A 49 2.78 -13.90 -9.36
N MET A 50 2.44 -15.16 -9.04
CA MET A 50 1.40 -15.50 -8.05
C MET A 50 2.01 -16.03 -6.75
N ASN A 51 3.28 -15.73 -6.51
CA ASN A 51 4.02 -16.20 -5.35
C ASN A 51 4.00 -15.15 -4.22
N PRO A 52 3.38 -15.42 -3.05
CA PRO A 52 3.28 -14.47 -1.95
C PRO A 52 4.61 -14.16 -1.26
N PHE A 53 5.65 -14.98 -1.46
CA PHE A 53 6.98 -14.78 -0.87
C PHE A 53 7.93 -13.94 -1.78
N ALA A 54 7.55 -13.72 -3.04
CA ALA A 54 8.43 -13.10 -4.03
C ALA A 54 8.03 -11.68 -4.44
N SER A 55 6.79 -11.23 -4.18
CA SER A 55 6.30 -9.95 -4.70
C SER A 55 5.27 -9.30 -3.80
N TRP A 56 5.32 -7.96 -3.72
CA TRP A 56 4.27 -7.11 -3.17
C TRP A 56 3.16 -6.79 -4.18
N ASN A 57 3.45 -6.91 -5.49
CA ASN A 57 2.51 -6.50 -6.55
C ASN A 57 1.40 -7.52 -6.82
N VAL A 58 1.37 -8.62 -6.09
CA VAL A 58 0.45 -9.76 -6.30
C VAL A 58 -0.74 -9.79 -5.34
N TYR A 59 -0.91 -8.74 -4.53
CA TYR A 59 -1.89 -8.70 -3.43
C TYR A 59 -3.31 -9.10 -3.84
N TRP A 60 -3.89 -8.41 -4.82
CA TRP A 60 -5.30 -8.54 -5.18
C TRP A 60 -5.77 -9.96 -5.52
N PRO A 61 -5.10 -10.72 -6.40
CA PRO A 61 -5.53 -12.08 -6.67
C PRO A 61 -5.37 -13.02 -5.47
N LEU A 62 -4.32 -12.79 -4.68
CA LEU A 62 -3.99 -13.70 -3.59
C LEU A 62 -4.90 -13.56 -2.38
N VAL A 63 -5.40 -12.37 -2.06
CA VAL A 63 -6.33 -12.18 -0.93
C VAL A 63 -7.68 -12.89 -1.12
N PHE A 64 -8.04 -13.23 -2.36
CA PHE A 64 -9.21 -14.04 -2.65
C PHE A 64 -8.91 -15.54 -2.61
N THR A 65 -7.65 -15.91 -2.73
CA THR A 65 -7.21 -17.30 -2.83
C THR A 65 -6.72 -17.86 -1.49
N TYR A 66 -6.00 -17.05 -0.72
CA TYR A 66 -5.43 -17.46 0.57
C TYR A 66 -6.10 -16.72 1.72
N ASP A 67 -6.31 -17.43 2.83
CA ASP A 67 -6.63 -16.78 4.10
C ASP A 67 -5.36 -16.29 4.80
N TRP A 68 -5.46 -15.15 5.45
CA TRP A 68 -4.53 -14.74 6.51
C TRP A 68 -4.72 -15.63 7.73
N LEU A 69 -3.72 -15.74 8.61
CA LEU A 69 -3.90 -16.48 9.88
C LEU A 69 -5.06 -15.89 10.68
N VAL A 70 -4.99 -14.60 10.97
CA VAL A 70 -6.11 -13.83 11.51
C VAL A 70 -6.51 -12.82 10.44
N GLY A 71 -7.77 -12.73 10.11
CA GLY A 71 -8.23 -11.80 9.08
C GLY A 71 -7.87 -10.36 9.46
N VAL A 72 -7.24 -9.63 8.55
CA VAL A 72 -6.85 -8.22 8.74
C VAL A 72 -8.02 -7.38 9.24
N GLU A 73 -9.22 -7.76 8.86
CA GLU A 73 -10.45 -7.08 9.21
C GLU A 73 -11.21 -7.69 10.39
N ALA A 74 -10.69 -8.77 10.99
CA ALA A 74 -11.36 -9.41 12.12
C ALA A 74 -11.54 -8.46 13.32
N GLN A 75 -10.69 -7.44 13.43
CA GLN A 75 -10.84 -6.37 14.43
C GLN A 75 -11.92 -5.34 14.03
N ARG A 76 -12.10 -5.08 12.74
CA ARG A 76 -13.10 -4.14 12.18
C ARG A 76 -14.41 -4.84 11.85
N TYR A 77 -14.32 -6.09 11.38
CA TYR A 77 -15.44 -6.94 10.97
C TYR A 77 -15.27 -8.34 11.60
N PRO A 78 -15.81 -8.58 12.80
CA PRO A 78 -15.61 -9.84 13.53
C PRO A 78 -16.12 -11.09 12.80
N ASP A 79 -16.96 -10.93 11.79
CA ASP A 79 -17.46 -12.00 10.93
C ASP A 79 -16.47 -12.39 9.81
N ARG A 80 -15.45 -11.58 9.55
CA ARG A 80 -14.42 -11.81 8.52
C ARG A 80 -13.15 -12.42 9.11
N LYS A 81 -13.30 -13.55 9.76
CA LYS A 81 -12.19 -14.30 10.35
C LYS A 81 -11.36 -14.98 9.26
N GLY A 82 -10.04 -15.00 9.46
CA GLY A 82 -9.09 -15.67 8.56
C GLY A 82 -9.09 -17.19 8.71
N PHE A 83 -7.90 -17.78 8.60
CA PHE A 83 -7.66 -19.21 8.78
C PHE A 83 -8.00 -19.67 10.20
N ALA A 84 -7.72 -18.82 11.21
CA ALA A 84 -8.15 -19.03 12.59
C ALA A 84 -9.52 -18.38 12.85
N LYS A 85 -10.40 -19.11 13.54
CA LYS A 85 -11.72 -18.64 13.97
C LYS A 85 -11.71 -17.94 15.32
N GLU A 86 -10.77 -18.31 16.20
CA GLU A 86 -10.66 -17.80 17.58
C GLU A 86 -9.19 -17.76 18.00
N TRP A 87 -8.86 -16.90 18.93
CA TRP A 87 -7.53 -16.80 19.50
C TRP A 87 -7.58 -16.27 20.94
N SER A 88 -6.58 -16.64 21.71
CA SER A 88 -6.37 -16.15 23.07
C SER A 88 -4.87 -16.13 23.40
N VAL A 89 -4.49 -15.26 24.33
CA VAL A 89 -3.17 -15.26 24.95
C VAL A 89 -3.29 -15.79 26.38
N GLY A 90 -2.32 -16.58 26.81
CA GLY A 90 -2.23 -17.10 28.17
C GLY A 90 -1.89 -16.01 29.20
N ASP A 91 -2.04 -16.34 30.50
CA ASP A 91 -1.69 -15.44 31.62
C ASP A 91 -0.20 -15.06 31.63
N ASP A 92 0.65 -15.87 30.98
CA ASP A 92 2.07 -15.57 30.75
C ASP A 92 2.32 -14.46 29.73
N THR A 93 1.28 -14.01 29.04
CA THR A 93 1.31 -13.01 27.94
C THR A 93 2.19 -13.40 26.74
N LEU A 94 2.73 -14.62 26.72
CA LEU A 94 3.68 -15.12 25.71
C LEU A 94 3.08 -16.24 24.86
N THR A 95 2.19 -17.05 25.44
CA THR A 95 1.62 -18.24 24.78
C THR A 95 0.29 -17.90 24.11
N TRP A 96 0.30 -17.80 22.78
CA TRP A 96 -0.88 -17.63 21.97
C TRP A 96 -1.46 -18.96 21.52
N THR A 97 -2.77 -19.13 21.68
CA THR A 97 -3.51 -20.29 21.19
C THR A 97 -4.53 -19.83 20.16
N LEU A 98 -4.44 -20.37 18.94
CA LEU A 98 -5.35 -20.05 17.85
C LEU A 98 -6.11 -21.30 17.43
N LYS A 99 -7.44 -21.18 17.30
CA LYS A 99 -8.31 -22.25 16.84
C LYS A 99 -8.62 -22.09 15.36
N ILE A 100 -8.28 -23.09 14.58
CA ILE A 100 -8.56 -23.17 13.15
C ILE A 100 -10.00 -23.63 12.95
N TRP A 101 -10.61 -23.28 11.82
CA TRP A 101 -11.94 -23.77 11.47
C TRP A 101 -11.91 -25.30 11.36
N PRO A 102 -12.88 -26.02 11.95
CA PRO A 102 -12.96 -27.48 11.81
C PRO A 102 -13.31 -27.87 10.36
N GLU A 103 -12.84 -29.05 9.95
CA GLU A 103 -13.15 -29.64 8.63
C GLU A 103 -12.83 -28.75 7.42
N MET A 104 -11.97 -27.74 7.61
CA MET A 104 -11.55 -26.86 6.51
C MET A 104 -10.74 -27.64 5.48
N LYS A 105 -10.91 -27.27 4.21
CA LYS A 105 -10.21 -27.90 3.10
C LYS A 105 -9.53 -26.88 2.20
N TRP A 106 -8.43 -27.27 1.63
CA TRP A 106 -7.85 -26.64 0.47
C TRP A 106 -8.73 -26.87 -0.75
N SER A 107 -8.57 -26.04 -1.78
CA SER A 107 -9.36 -26.13 -3.01
C SER A 107 -9.13 -27.40 -3.84
N ASP A 108 -8.06 -28.14 -3.55
CA ASP A 108 -7.80 -29.47 -4.09
C ASP A 108 -8.44 -30.63 -3.27
N GLY A 109 -9.19 -30.30 -2.21
CA GLY A 109 -9.89 -31.22 -1.34
C GLY A 109 -9.07 -31.79 -0.18
N GLN A 110 -7.76 -31.49 -0.09
CA GLN A 110 -6.92 -31.87 1.03
C GLN A 110 -7.35 -31.14 2.31
N PRO A 111 -7.23 -31.74 3.51
CA PRO A 111 -7.49 -31.05 4.76
C PRO A 111 -6.57 -29.82 4.93
N ALA A 112 -7.16 -28.69 5.33
CA ALA A 112 -6.43 -27.48 5.74
C ALA A 112 -6.45 -27.40 7.28
N THR A 113 -5.28 -27.44 7.89
CA THR A 113 -5.15 -27.66 9.33
C THR A 113 -4.16 -26.70 9.98
N ALA A 114 -4.08 -26.73 11.31
CA ALA A 114 -3.06 -25.99 12.08
C ALA A 114 -1.63 -26.34 11.66
N ARG A 115 -1.40 -27.51 11.02
CA ARG A 115 -0.08 -27.90 10.50
C ARG A 115 0.35 -27.00 9.35
N ASP A 116 -0.56 -26.63 8.46
CA ASP A 116 -0.27 -25.71 7.34
C ASP A 116 0.12 -24.33 7.86
N ALA A 117 -0.58 -23.82 8.88
CA ALA A 117 -0.22 -22.56 9.53
C ALA A 117 1.15 -22.66 10.21
N ALA A 118 1.39 -23.72 10.98
CA ALA A 118 2.70 -23.95 11.63
C ALA A 118 3.82 -24.09 10.59
N PHE A 119 3.56 -24.80 9.48
CA PHE A 119 4.49 -24.92 8.37
C PHE A 119 4.82 -23.55 7.77
N THR A 120 3.81 -22.74 7.42
CA THR A 120 3.99 -21.44 6.77
C THR A 120 4.93 -20.53 7.57
N TYR A 121 4.67 -20.39 8.86
CA TYR A 121 5.51 -19.55 9.73
C TYR A 121 6.90 -20.16 9.99
N ASN A 122 7.01 -21.48 10.16
CA ASN A 122 8.30 -22.12 10.33
C ASN A 122 9.15 -22.09 9.05
N TYR A 123 8.49 -22.11 7.88
CA TYR A 123 9.15 -21.95 6.59
C TYR A 123 9.77 -20.56 6.45
N LEU A 124 9.02 -19.49 6.78
CA LEU A 124 9.56 -18.13 6.86
C LEU A 124 10.71 -18.04 7.86
N ARG A 125 10.48 -18.53 9.09
CA ARG A 125 11.48 -18.49 10.17
C ARG A 125 12.76 -19.25 9.83
N GLY A 126 12.65 -20.37 9.14
CA GLY A 126 13.79 -21.17 8.69
C GLY A 126 14.64 -20.47 7.63
N SER A 127 14.09 -19.50 6.93
CA SER A 127 14.84 -18.68 5.95
C SER A 127 15.64 -17.55 6.58
N MET A 128 15.32 -17.14 7.82
CA MET A 128 15.94 -15.99 8.49
C MET A 128 17.45 -16.15 8.62
N GLY A 129 18.17 -15.07 8.29
CA GLY A 129 19.63 -15.03 8.36
C GLY A 129 20.34 -15.86 7.29
N THR A 130 19.61 -16.45 6.35
CA THR A 130 20.18 -17.10 5.16
C THR A 130 20.33 -16.10 4.01
N PRO A 131 21.18 -16.37 2.99
CA PRO A 131 21.23 -15.55 1.80
C PRO A 131 19.90 -15.44 1.05
N ASP A 132 19.01 -16.42 1.24
CA ASP A 132 17.71 -16.55 0.60
C ASP A 132 16.55 -16.20 1.53
N GLU A 133 16.76 -15.29 2.48
CA GLU A 133 15.74 -14.86 3.42
C GLU A 133 14.50 -14.32 2.72
N LEU A 134 13.34 -14.82 3.12
CA LEU A 134 12.03 -14.49 2.56
C LEU A 134 11.50 -13.17 3.17
N SER A 135 12.10 -12.06 2.78
CA SER A 135 11.79 -10.71 3.31
C SER A 135 11.13 -9.78 2.28
N VAL A 136 10.87 -10.25 1.06
CA VAL A 136 10.55 -9.41 -0.11
C VAL A 136 9.09 -9.50 -0.55
N GLY A 137 8.28 -10.39 -0.01
CA GLY A 137 6.88 -10.57 -0.42
C GLY A 137 5.89 -10.19 0.68
N TRP A 138 4.62 -10.41 0.41
CA TRP A 138 3.54 -10.30 1.40
C TRP A 138 3.81 -11.24 2.58
N ASN A 139 4.20 -12.47 2.30
CA ASN A 139 4.73 -13.38 3.31
C ASN A 139 6.21 -13.04 3.54
N ASN A 140 6.52 -12.52 4.71
CA ASN A 140 7.86 -12.06 5.06
C ASN A 140 8.22 -12.40 6.51
N THR A 141 9.49 -12.15 6.86
CA THR A 141 10.07 -12.52 8.16
C THR A 141 9.88 -11.46 9.26
N ASN A 142 9.18 -10.36 8.99
CA ASN A 142 9.02 -9.27 9.94
C ASN A 142 8.37 -9.73 11.26
N GLY A 143 9.01 -9.41 12.38
CA GLY A 143 8.53 -9.76 13.72
C GLY A 143 8.83 -11.20 14.17
N LEU A 144 9.22 -12.11 13.27
CA LEU A 144 9.50 -13.51 13.60
C LEU A 144 10.72 -13.69 14.50
N GLN A 145 11.61 -12.71 14.61
CA GLN A 145 12.73 -12.71 15.56
C GLN A 145 12.26 -12.78 17.02
N ASN A 146 11.04 -12.31 17.31
CA ASN A 146 10.42 -12.32 18.63
C ASN A 146 9.64 -13.62 18.92
N VAL A 147 9.61 -14.54 17.98
CA VAL A 147 8.92 -15.84 18.15
C VAL A 147 9.91 -16.90 18.63
N GLU A 148 9.55 -17.61 19.70
CA GLU A 148 10.31 -18.73 20.23
C GLU A 148 9.93 -20.03 19.54
N SER A 149 8.63 -20.35 19.46
CA SER A 149 8.16 -21.57 18.83
C SER A 149 6.79 -21.42 18.18
N ILE A 150 6.56 -22.21 17.12
CA ILE A 150 5.28 -22.31 16.43
C ILE A 150 5.00 -23.77 16.17
N ARG A 151 3.87 -24.28 16.66
CA ARG A 151 3.53 -25.70 16.51
C ARG A 151 2.03 -25.93 16.38
N ALA A 152 1.64 -26.90 15.60
CA ALA A 152 0.32 -27.49 15.67
C ALA A 152 0.27 -28.44 16.88
N VAL A 153 -0.66 -28.19 17.80
CA VAL A 153 -0.93 -29.07 18.94
C VAL A 153 -1.76 -30.26 18.50
N ASP A 154 -2.74 -29.98 17.65
CA ASP A 154 -3.59 -30.90 16.93
C ASP A 154 -4.00 -30.28 15.58
N ASP A 155 -4.91 -30.90 14.83
CA ASP A 155 -5.30 -30.41 13.50
C ASP A 155 -6.07 -29.08 13.55
N GLU A 156 -6.67 -28.72 14.68
CA GLU A 156 -7.44 -27.48 14.86
C GLU A 156 -6.76 -26.45 15.77
N THR A 157 -5.62 -26.78 16.38
CA THR A 157 -5.00 -25.93 17.40
C THR A 157 -3.57 -25.57 17.02
N LEU A 158 -3.34 -24.29 16.72
CA LEU A 158 -2.02 -23.70 16.56
C LEU A 158 -1.59 -23.04 17.88
N GLN A 159 -0.36 -23.27 18.31
CA GLN A 159 0.26 -22.58 19.43
C GLN A 159 1.48 -21.81 18.93
N ILE A 160 1.55 -20.53 19.29
CA ILE A 160 2.69 -19.65 19.04
C ILE A 160 3.19 -19.14 20.39
N VAL A 161 4.46 -19.40 20.70
CA VAL A 161 5.11 -18.86 21.90
C VAL A 161 6.07 -17.75 21.47
N THR A 162 5.95 -16.60 22.10
CA THR A 162 6.79 -15.43 21.83
C THR A 162 7.82 -15.24 22.95
N LYS A 163 8.96 -14.61 22.65
CA LYS A 163 10.05 -14.33 23.60
C LYS A 163 9.74 -13.13 24.49
N VAL A 164 8.87 -12.25 24.02
CA VAL A 164 8.39 -11.04 24.69
C VAL A 164 6.88 -10.95 24.51
N PRO A 165 6.14 -10.30 25.42
CA PRO A 165 4.73 -10.01 25.19
C PRO A 165 4.58 -9.24 23.88
N THR A 166 3.67 -9.65 23.00
CA THR A 166 3.41 -8.97 21.73
C THR A 166 2.10 -9.45 21.13
N ARG A 167 1.43 -8.58 20.39
CA ARG A 167 0.25 -8.90 19.59
C ARG A 167 0.61 -9.43 18.19
N TRP A 168 1.89 -9.52 17.88
CA TRP A 168 2.36 -9.94 16.55
C TRP A 168 1.63 -11.18 15.99
N PRO A 169 1.32 -12.25 16.76
CA PRO A 169 0.67 -13.45 16.23
C PRO A 169 -0.72 -13.19 15.61
N ILE A 170 -1.40 -12.14 16.03
CA ILE A 170 -2.74 -11.78 15.53
C ILE A 170 -2.74 -10.53 14.65
N ASP A 171 -1.67 -9.75 14.68
CA ASP A 171 -1.53 -8.51 13.90
C ASP A 171 -0.71 -8.71 12.62
N HIS A 172 0.12 -9.77 12.55
CA HIS A 172 0.96 -10.03 11.39
C HIS A 172 0.18 -10.67 10.23
N HIS A 173 0.35 -10.07 9.05
CA HIS A 173 -0.37 -10.46 7.84
C HIS A 173 0.43 -11.49 7.02
N THR A 174 0.24 -12.77 7.32
CA THR A 174 0.82 -13.88 6.56
C THR A 174 -0.28 -14.73 5.94
N MET A 175 -0.25 -14.88 4.63
CA MET A 175 -1.14 -15.79 3.90
C MET A 175 -0.73 -17.23 4.20
N ILE A 176 -1.67 -18.04 4.69
CA ILE A 176 -1.38 -19.45 4.96
C ILE A 176 -1.31 -20.21 3.65
N VAL A 177 -0.23 -20.94 3.45
CA VAL A 177 0.01 -21.73 2.24
C VAL A 177 -0.02 -23.24 2.54
N PRO A 178 -0.43 -24.10 1.57
CA PRO A 178 -0.55 -25.53 1.78
C PRO A 178 0.83 -26.20 1.92
N GLU A 179 1.07 -26.85 3.06
CA GLU A 179 2.31 -27.57 3.35
C GLU A 179 2.65 -28.59 2.25
N HIS A 180 1.63 -29.34 1.79
CA HIS A 180 1.85 -30.43 0.83
C HIS A 180 2.40 -29.95 -0.54
N ILE A 181 2.23 -28.66 -0.87
CA ILE A 181 2.81 -28.03 -2.06
C ILE A 181 4.16 -27.40 -1.75
N TRP A 182 4.22 -26.60 -0.68
CA TRP A 182 5.37 -25.72 -0.43
C TRP A 182 6.55 -26.37 0.28
N LYS A 183 6.36 -27.49 0.98
CA LYS A 183 7.44 -28.17 1.72
C LYS A 183 8.63 -28.63 0.87
N GLY A 184 8.42 -28.81 -0.45
CA GLY A 184 9.46 -29.19 -1.40
C GLY A 184 10.16 -28.02 -2.08
N ILE A 185 9.72 -26.79 -1.85
CA ILE A 185 10.27 -25.59 -2.49
C ILE A 185 11.40 -25.03 -1.61
N SER A 186 12.58 -24.84 -2.17
CA SER A 186 13.70 -24.22 -1.46
C SER A 186 13.43 -22.73 -1.22
N TYR A 187 14.09 -22.10 -0.22
CA TYR A 187 13.96 -20.66 0.02
C TYR A 187 14.40 -19.84 -1.21
N ALA A 188 15.48 -20.24 -1.88
CA ALA A 188 15.96 -19.59 -3.10
C ALA A 188 14.89 -19.63 -4.20
N ASP A 189 14.24 -20.79 -4.40
CA ASP A 189 13.16 -20.89 -5.38
C ASP A 189 11.94 -20.09 -4.96
N ALA A 190 11.51 -20.16 -3.71
CA ALA A 190 10.38 -19.38 -3.19
C ALA A 190 10.61 -17.87 -3.32
N ARG A 191 11.85 -17.41 -3.18
CA ARG A 191 12.22 -16.00 -3.33
C ARG A 191 12.17 -15.50 -4.78
N GLY A 192 12.42 -16.38 -5.77
CA GLY A 192 12.64 -15.90 -7.13
C GLY A 192 12.12 -16.77 -8.27
N THR A 193 12.38 -18.05 -8.27
CA THR A 193 12.12 -18.91 -9.45
C THR A 193 10.78 -19.63 -9.41
N PHE A 194 10.27 -19.95 -8.24
CA PHE A 194 8.95 -20.57 -8.09
C PHE A 194 7.86 -19.54 -8.28
N ARG A 195 7.15 -19.61 -9.39
CA ARG A 195 6.15 -18.62 -9.77
C ARG A 195 4.79 -18.83 -9.12
N ASN A 196 4.54 -20.01 -8.50
CA ASN A 196 3.23 -20.43 -8.00
C ASN A 196 2.18 -20.31 -9.11
N ASP A 197 2.41 -20.99 -10.24
CA ASP A 197 1.55 -20.88 -11.42
C ASP A 197 0.15 -21.50 -11.20
N PRO A 198 -0.91 -20.90 -11.75
CA PRO A 198 -2.27 -21.43 -11.63
C PRO A 198 -2.46 -22.83 -12.25
N PRO A 199 -3.45 -23.61 -11.76
CA PRO A 199 -4.41 -23.25 -10.71
C PRO A 199 -3.78 -23.27 -9.31
N LEU A 200 -4.02 -22.20 -8.55
CA LEU A 200 -3.52 -22.13 -7.17
C LEU A 200 -4.33 -23.05 -6.25
N VAL A 201 -3.72 -23.44 -5.14
CA VAL A 201 -4.41 -24.18 -4.07
C VAL A 201 -4.52 -23.28 -2.85
N GLY A 202 -5.74 -22.88 -2.51
CA GLY A 202 -6.04 -21.93 -1.44
C GLY A 202 -7.29 -22.29 -0.66
N THR A 203 -7.55 -21.57 0.44
CA THR A 203 -8.72 -21.73 1.31
C THR A 203 -9.72 -20.58 1.16
N GLY A 204 -9.39 -19.56 0.38
CA GLY A 204 -10.25 -18.40 0.14
C GLY A 204 -11.48 -18.70 -0.72
N PRO A 205 -12.39 -17.73 -0.89
CA PRO A 205 -13.64 -17.90 -1.63
C PRO A 205 -13.45 -18.13 -3.12
N MET A 206 -12.39 -17.60 -3.69
CA MET A 206 -12.07 -17.71 -5.12
C MET A 206 -10.62 -18.18 -5.30
N ILE A 207 -10.37 -18.97 -6.33
CA ILE A 207 -9.08 -19.53 -6.65
C ILE A 207 -8.58 -18.97 -7.97
N VAL A 208 -7.37 -18.45 -7.99
CA VAL A 208 -6.71 -18.08 -9.24
C VAL A 208 -6.54 -19.33 -10.09
N SER A 209 -7.29 -19.38 -11.20
CA SER A 209 -7.31 -20.50 -12.15
C SER A 209 -6.51 -20.25 -13.40
N GLU A 210 -6.23 -18.98 -13.74
CA GLU A 210 -5.42 -18.57 -14.89
C GLU A 210 -4.76 -17.22 -14.61
N PHE A 211 -3.51 -17.06 -15.06
CA PHE A 211 -2.77 -15.81 -15.02
C PHE A 211 -2.05 -15.57 -16.34
N GLN A 212 -2.38 -14.48 -17.00
CA GLN A 212 -1.66 -13.96 -18.15
C GLN A 212 -1.04 -12.61 -17.79
N GLN A 213 0.26 -12.62 -17.61
CA GLN A 213 1.02 -11.44 -17.17
C GLN A 213 0.74 -10.22 -18.05
N GLY A 214 0.42 -9.09 -17.44
CA GLY A 214 0.11 -7.83 -18.12
C GLY A 214 -1.24 -7.81 -18.84
N GLN A 215 -2.07 -8.84 -18.73
CA GLN A 215 -3.38 -8.92 -19.39
C GLN A 215 -4.50 -9.14 -18.38
N PHE A 216 -4.56 -10.31 -17.73
CA PHE A 216 -5.60 -10.60 -16.77
C PHE A 216 -5.22 -11.70 -15.77
N VAL A 217 -5.99 -11.75 -14.68
CA VAL A 217 -6.06 -12.87 -13.74
C VAL A 217 -7.50 -13.37 -13.72
N ARG A 218 -7.70 -14.67 -13.90
CA ARG A 218 -9.03 -15.32 -13.77
C ARG A 218 -9.10 -16.05 -12.44
N LEU A 219 -10.23 -15.88 -11.75
CA LEU A 219 -10.53 -16.59 -10.52
C LEU A 219 -11.84 -17.38 -10.72
N THR A 220 -11.88 -18.58 -10.15
CA THR A 220 -13.06 -19.45 -10.12
C THR A 220 -13.50 -19.70 -8.67
N PRO A 221 -14.80 -19.90 -8.43
CA PRO A 221 -15.31 -20.18 -7.09
C PRO A 221 -14.67 -21.42 -6.47
N ASN A 222 -14.31 -21.33 -5.18
CA ASN A 222 -13.82 -22.46 -4.42
C ASN A 222 -14.99 -23.32 -3.91
N ALA A 223 -15.08 -24.54 -4.42
CA ALA A 223 -16.15 -25.50 -4.02
C ALA A 223 -16.08 -25.90 -2.54
N TYR A 224 -14.91 -25.75 -1.90
CA TYR A 224 -14.66 -26.10 -0.50
C TYR A 224 -14.61 -24.88 0.43
N PHE A 225 -15.05 -23.70 -0.05
CA PHE A 225 -15.03 -22.50 0.81
C PHE A 225 -15.96 -22.70 2.01
N ARG A 226 -15.45 -22.41 3.21
CA ARG A 226 -16.06 -22.74 4.51
C ARG A 226 -17.47 -22.18 4.74
N THR A 227 -17.83 -21.07 4.11
CA THR A 227 -19.17 -20.45 4.25
C THR A 227 -20.06 -20.72 3.03
N GLY A 228 -19.64 -21.59 2.12
CA GLY A 228 -20.34 -21.89 0.89
C GLY A 228 -19.74 -21.22 -0.33
N GLN A 229 -20.01 -21.76 -1.49
CA GLN A 229 -19.49 -21.28 -2.75
C GLN A 229 -20.09 -19.90 -3.09
N PRO A 230 -19.28 -18.93 -3.56
CA PRO A 230 -19.79 -17.65 -4.06
C PRO A 230 -20.82 -17.80 -5.17
N ALA A 231 -21.80 -16.89 -5.24
CA ALA A 231 -22.89 -16.96 -6.21
C ALA A 231 -22.46 -16.60 -7.65
N THR A 232 -21.36 -15.88 -7.81
CA THR A 232 -20.81 -15.52 -9.12
C THR A 232 -20.08 -16.70 -9.76
N ALA A 233 -20.18 -16.85 -11.09
CA ALA A 233 -19.51 -17.94 -11.82
C ALA A 233 -17.98 -17.77 -11.88
N GLY A 234 -17.46 -16.59 -11.57
CA GLY A 234 -16.03 -16.29 -11.51
C GLY A 234 -15.74 -14.81 -11.56
N VAL A 235 -14.46 -14.48 -11.50
CA VAL A 235 -13.96 -13.12 -11.63
C VAL A 235 -12.87 -13.08 -12.68
N ILE A 236 -12.88 -12.07 -13.54
CA ILE A 236 -11.75 -11.74 -14.41
C ILE A 236 -11.26 -10.36 -14.01
N PHE A 237 -10.02 -10.30 -13.55
CA PHE A 237 -9.34 -9.08 -13.20
C PHE A 237 -8.47 -8.63 -14.38
N HIS A 238 -8.92 -7.62 -15.12
CA HIS A 238 -8.19 -7.05 -16.25
C HIS A 238 -7.11 -6.08 -15.75
N LEU A 239 -5.89 -6.26 -16.23
CA LEU A 239 -4.71 -5.50 -15.83
C LEU A 239 -4.46 -4.39 -16.85
N PHE A 240 -4.43 -3.15 -16.41
CA PHE A 240 -4.19 -2.00 -17.26
C PHE A 240 -3.00 -1.19 -16.76
N ASN A 241 -2.31 -0.52 -17.68
CA ASN A 241 -1.23 0.40 -17.36
C ASN A 241 -1.72 1.83 -17.05
N THR A 242 -2.94 2.15 -17.47
CA THR A 242 -3.56 3.48 -17.29
C THR A 242 -5.06 3.34 -17.01
N ALA A 243 -5.68 4.39 -16.50
CA ALA A 243 -7.11 4.42 -16.19
C ALA A 243 -8.04 4.58 -17.41
N ASP A 244 -7.53 5.00 -18.57
CA ASP A 244 -8.38 5.25 -19.75
C ASP A 244 -9.14 4.03 -20.25
N PRO A 245 -8.52 2.84 -20.41
CA PRO A 245 -9.24 1.63 -20.79
C PRO A 245 -10.28 1.21 -19.75
N ILE A 246 -10.06 1.50 -18.46
CA ILE A 246 -11.00 1.19 -17.38
C ILE A 246 -12.28 2.02 -17.56
N ALA A 247 -12.14 3.35 -17.72
CA ALA A 247 -13.29 4.23 -17.95
C ALA A 247 -14.07 3.86 -19.22
N GLN A 248 -13.39 3.49 -20.30
CA GLN A 248 -14.04 3.02 -21.53
C GLN A 248 -14.73 1.66 -21.34
N GLY A 249 -14.09 0.75 -20.60
CA GLY A 249 -14.67 -0.56 -20.29
C GLY A 249 -15.97 -0.46 -19.50
N LEU A 250 -16.04 0.43 -18.51
CA LEU A 250 -17.25 0.72 -17.74
C LEU A 250 -18.36 1.29 -18.65
N LYS A 251 -18.05 2.25 -19.53
CA LYS A 251 -19.03 2.84 -20.46
C LYS A 251 -19.56 1.83 -21.48
N SER A 252 -18.69 0.97 -21.99
CA SER A 252 -19.09 -0.05 -22.99
C SER A 252 -19.77 -1.26 -22.39
N GLY A 253 -19.72 -1.44 -21.05
CA GLY A 253 -20.19 -2.64 -20.37
C GLY A 253 -19.23 -3.82 -20.49
N SER A 254 -17.99 -3.65 -20.93
CA SER A 254 -16.97 -4.71 -20.92
C SER A 254 -16.30 -4.89 -19.56
N LEU A 255 -16.51 -3.97 -18.63
CA LEU A 255 -16.16 -4.05 -17.22
C LEU A 255 -17.40 -3.78 -16.36
N ASP A 256 -17.53 -4.52 -15.27
CA ASP A 256 -18.57 -4.34 -14.26
C ASP A 256 -18.11 -3.37 -13.15
N TYR A 257 -16.82 -3.36 -12.86
CA TYR A 257 -16.20 -2.51 -11.85
C TYR A 257 -14.81 -2.06 -12.30
N GLY A 258 -14.43 -0.84 -11.90
CA GLY A 258 -13.09 -0.31 -12.15
C GLY A 258 -12.64 0.68 -11.08
N TYR A 259 -11.36 0.63 -10.73
CA TYR A 259 -10.75 1.52 -9.74
C TYR A 259 -9.49 2.21 -10.29
N GLY A 260 -9.01 3.22 -9.54
CA GLY A 260 -7.86 4.03 -9.94
C GLY A 260 -8.19 5.06 -11.02
N LEU A 261 -9.47 5.44 -11.12
CA LEU A 261 -9.96 6.46 -12.03
C LEU A 261 -9.36 7.84 -11.68
N THR A 262 -9.07 8.63 -12.68
CA THR A 262 -8.77 10.06 -12.47
C THR A 262 -10.04 10.82 -12.09
N VAL A 263 -9.89 11.95 -11.40
CA VAL A 263 -11.03 12.81 -11.04
C VAL A 263 -11.88 13.20 -12.27
N ALA A 264 -11.26 13.42 -13.43
CA ALA A 264 -11.98 13.76 -14.65
C ALA A 264 -12.82 12.61 -15.18
N GLN A 265 -12.28 11.39 -15.16
CA GLN A 265 -12.99 10.17 -15.58
C GLN A 265 -14.13 9.84 -14.61
N TRP A 266 -13.88 9.94 -13.31
CA TRP A 266 -14.89 9.74 -12.27
C TRP A 266 -16.07 10.72 -12.46
N ALA A 267 -15.77 12.01 -12.63
CA ALA A 267 -16.78 13.05 -12.88
C ALA A 267 -17.52 12.88 -14.22
N ASP A 268 -16.90 12.24 -15.21
CA ASP A 268 -17.57 11.94 -16.48
C ASP A 268 -18.47 10.70 -16.37
N LEU A 269 -17.98 9.66 -15.71
CA LEU A 269 -18.76 8.43 -15.43
C LEU A 269 -19.98 8.70 -14.54
N SER A 270 -19.90 9.65 -13.61
CA SER A 270 -21.02 10.02 -12.72
C SER A 270 -22.25 10.55 -13.45
N LYS A 271 -22.10 10.97 -14.72
CA LYS A 271 -23.20 11.43 -15.58
C LYS A 271 -23.97 10.28 -16.24
N ASP A 272 -23.42 9.07 -16.24
CA ASP A 272 -24.05 7.90 -16.83
C ASP A 272 -24.98 7.24 -15.82
N SER A 273 -26.26 7.16 -16.13
CA SER A 273 -27.28 6.59 -15.25
C SER A 273 -27.09 5.08 -14.98
N ALA A 274 -26.37 4.36 -15.85
CA ALA A 274 -26.06 2.95 -15.69
C ALA A 274 -24.87 2.68 -14.75
N ILE A 275 -24.12 3.73 -14.38
CA ILE A 275 -22.92 3.64 -13.57
C ILE A 275 -23.17 4.30 -12.21
N LEU A 276 -22.64 3.72 -11.16
CA LEU A 276 -22.49 4.33 -9.84
C LEU A 276 -21.00 4.55 -9.59
N VAL A 277 -20.65 5.77 -9.24
CA VAL A 277 -19.28 6.14 -8.86
C VAL A 277 -19.13 6.13 -7.35
N GLY A 278 -17.97 5.72 -6.86
CA GLY A 278 -17.63 5.62 -5.45
C GLY A 278 -16.35 6.38 -5.11
N GLU A 279 -16.23 6.73 -3.85
CA GLU A 279 -15.02 7.27 -3.22
C GLU A 279 -14.76 6.46 -1.97
N SER A 280 -13.66 5.73 -1.95
CA SER A 280 -13.29 4.89 -0.80
C SER A 280 -12.06 5.47 -0.11
N PRO A 281 -12.12 5.76 1.20
CA PRO A 281 -10.92 6.07 1.98
C PRO A 281 -9.92 4.93 1.85
N VAL A 282 -8.65 5.28 1.63
CA VAL A 282 -7.56 4.29 1.58
C VAL A 282 -6.56 4.54 2.71
N ASP A 283 -5.82 3.51 3.07
CA ASP A 283 -4.79 3.58 4.10
C ASP A 283 -3.52 4.25 3.53
N GLN A 284 -3.71 5.41 2.88
CA GLN A 284 -2.61 6.23 2.37
C GLN A 284 -2.58 7.55 3.13
N ARG A 285 -1.38 8.01 3.41
CA ARG A 285 -1.09 9.37 3.89
C ARG A 285 -0.08 10.02 2.97
N ASP A 286 -0.40 11.21 2.52
CA ASP A 286 0.51 12.08 1.79
C ASP A 286 1.17 13.05 2.77
N TYR A 287 2.48 13.23 2.66
CA TYR A 287 3.20 14.08 3.60
C TYR A 287 4.38 14.82 2.96
N LEU A 288 4.73 15.93 3.59
CA LEU A 288 6.01 16.60 3.46
C LEU A 288 6.95 16.07 4.54
N ALA A 289 8.09 15.52 4.17
CA ALA A 289 9.17 15.14 5.05
C ALA A 289 10.30 16.18 5.00
N PHE A 290 10.89 16.47 6.14
CA PHE A 290 12.08 17.30 6.26
C PHE A 290 13.32 16.40 6.34
N ASN A 291 14.36 16.69 5.56
CA ASN A 291 15.63 16.00 5.72
C ASN A 291 16.34 16.52 6.98
N THR A 292 16.25 15.77 8.06
CA THR A 292 16.89 16.14 9.34
C THR A 292 18.25 15.47 9.54
N ALA A 293 18.80 14.81 8.51
CA ALA A 293 20.12 14.20 8.59
C ALA A 293 21.19 15.22 8.96
N SER A 294 22.16 14.81 9.78
CA SER A 294 23.29 15.62 10.21
C SER A 294 24.61 14.97 9.78
N GLY A 295 25.63 15.80 9.53
CA GLY A 295 26.98 15.35 9.21
C GLY A 295 27.38 15.57 7.75
N ASP A 296 28.64 15.23 7.45
CA ASP A 296 29.21 15.35 6.11
C ASP A 296 28.49 14.39 5.14
N GLY A 297 28.00 14.94 4.03
CA GLY A 297 27.25 14.16 3.02
C GLY A 297 25.73 14.18 3.19
N ALA A 298 25.16 14.65 4.28
CA ALA A 298 23.70 14.77 4.45
C ALA A 298 23.07 15.73 3.42
N GLY A 299 23.82 16.77 3.02
CA GLY A 299 23.44 17.70 1.93
C GLY A 299 22.15 18.47 2.17
N SER A 300 21.66 18.50 3.42
CA SER A 300 20.45 19.20 3.81
C SER A 300 20.77 20.53 4.49
N THR A 301 19.84 21.47 4.39
CA THR A 301 19.93 22.77 5.07
C THR A 301 19.84 22.56 6.59
N LYS A 302 20.81 23.07 7.34
CA LYS A 302 20.93 22.89 8.80
C LYS A 302 19.69 23.35 9.58
N ALA A 303 18.96 24.34 9.09
CA ALA A 303 17.71 24.80 9.69
C ALA A 303 16.66 23.67 9.83
N LEU A 304 16.70 22.63 8.99
CA LEU A 304 15.77 21.50 9.03
C LEU A 304 15.95 20.61 10.26
N GLN A 305 17.08 20.72 10.97
CA GLN A 305 17.32 20.03 12.25
C GLN A 305 16.61 20.73 13.42
N ASP A 306 16.24 22.01 13.26
CA ASP A 306 15.56 22.80 14.29
C ASP A 306 14.06 22.54 14.27
N VAL A 307 13.53 22.01 15.38
CA VAL A 307 12.08 21.76 15.56
C VAL A 307 11.27 23.03 15.36
N ALA A 308 11.77 24.19 15.88
CA ALA A 308 11.05 25.46 15.76
C ALA A 308 10.91 25.93 14.30
N PHE A 309 11.91 25.63 13.46
CA PHE A 309 11.85 25.88 12.03
C PHE A 309 10.80 25.00 11.36
N ARG A 310 10.82 23.68 11.61
CA ARG A 310 9.86 22.73 11.03
C ARG A 310 8.43 23.02 11.48
N ASP A 311 8.25 23.34 12.77
CA ASP A 311 6.94 23.72 13.32
C ASP A 311 6.39 24.96 12.60
N ALA A 312 7.22 26.01 12.43
CA ALA A 312 6.82 27.22 11.70
C ALA A 312 6.39 26.93 10.25
N ILE A 313 7.12 26.06 9.55
CA ILE A 313 6.72 25.60 8.19
C ILE A 313 5.34 24.95 8.21
N GLY A 314 5.00 24.21 9.27
CA GLY A 314 3.68 23.57 9.40
C GLY A 314 2.52 24.57 9.39
N TYR A 315 2.70 25.80 9.90
CA TYR A 315 1.71 26.88 9.82
C TYR A 315 1.64 27.51 8.40
N ALA A 316 2.62 27.33 7.57
CA ALA A 316 2.63 27.86 6.19
C ALA A 316 1.96 26.92 5.18
N ILE A 317 1.44 25.76 5.60
CA ILE A 317 0.84 24.78 4.69
C ILE A 317 -0.69 24.74 4.88
N ASP A 318 -1.43 25.06 3.83
CA ASP A 318 -2.90 25.01 3.81
C ASP A 318 -3.39 23.66 3.28
N GLN A 319 -3.62 22.70 4.19
CA GLN A 319 -4.16 21.38 3.84
C GLN A 319 -5.55 21.49 3.19
N LYS A 320 -6.35 22.50 3.59
CA LYS A 320 -7.67 22.71 2.99
C LYS A 320 -7.56 23.08 1.52
N VAL A 321 -6.68 24.01 1.17
CA VAL A 321 -6.45 24.40 -0.22
C VAL A 321 -5.84 23.24 -1.02
N ILE A 322 -4.95 22.44 -0.44
CA ILE A 322 -4.43 21.23 -1.09
C ILE A 322 -5.58 20.29 -1.44
N VAL A 323 -6.44 19.96 -0.48
CA VAL A 323 -7.59 19.07 -0.71
C VAL A 323 -8.56 19.67 -1.72
N ASP A 324 -9.00 20.91 -1.51
CA ASP A 324 -10.04 21.53 -2.35
C ASP A 324 -9.59 21.78 -3.79
N ARG A 325 -8.34 22.23 -3.99
CA ARG A 325 -7.86 22.66 -5.32
C ARG A 325 -6.99 21.62 -6.02
N ALA A 326 -6.01 21.05 -5.32
CA ALA A 326 -5.11 20.10 -5.94
C ALA A 326 -5.75 18.71 -6.05
N MET A 327 -6.43 18.25 -4.98
CA MET A 327 -7.14 16.96 -4.94
C MET A 327 -8.61 17.08 -5.38
N ARG A 328 -9.09 18.30 -5.68
CA ARG A 328 -10.48 18.58 -6.11
C ARG A 328 -11.56 18.04 -5.17
N GLY A 329 -11.29 18.00 -3.87
CA GLY A 329 -12.19 17.50 -2.85
C GLY A 329 -12.10 15.98 -2.58
N HIS A 330 -11.30 15.24 -3.35
CA HIS A 330 -11.21 13.77 -3.26
C HIS A 330 -10.12 13.30 -2.29
N ALA A 331 -10.08 13.91 -1.11
CA ALA A 331 -9.22 13.52 0.00
C ALA A 331 -9.76 14.06 1.32
N ALA A 332 -9.39 13.47 2.44
CA ALA A 332 -9.51 14.09 3.74
C ALA A 332 -8.26 14.94 4.06
N HIS A 333 -8.41 15.93 4.92
CA HIS A 333 -7.31 16.81 5.33
C HIS A 333 -6.27 16.04 6.16
N GLY A 334 -4.99 16.18 5.84
CA GLY A 334 -3.90 15.62 6.63
C GLY A 334 -3.75 16.36 7.96
N VAL A 335 -3.78 15.62 9.07
CA VAL A 335 -3.54 16.16 10.41
C VAL A 335 -2.40 15.41 11.06
N GLY A 336 -2.65 14.23 11.58
CA GLY A 336 -1.64 13.37 12.22
C GLY A 336 -1.09 12.28 11.28
N ALA A 337 -0.19 11.48 11.77
CA ALA A 337 0.40 10.40 10.98
C ALA A 337 -0.53 9.20 10.77
N ILE A 338 -1.60 9.09 11.55
CA ILE A 338 -2.54 7.98 11.49
C ILE A 338 -3.76 8.40 10.67
N PRO A 339 -4.04 7.75 9.52
CA PRO A 339 -5.24 8.05 8.73
C PRO A 339 -6.53 7.73 9.50
N PRO A 340 -7.65 8.45 9.23
CA PRO A 340 -8.95 8.19 9.87
C PRO A 340 -9.51 6.78 9.64
N THR A 341 -9.03 6.07 8.62
CA THR A 341 -9.38 4.66 8.34
C THR A 341 -9.00 3.73 9.50
N HIS A 342 -8.00 4.11 10.30
CA HIS A 342 -7.57 3.36 11.49
C HIS A 342 -8.26 3.89 12.77
N ALA A 343 -9.59 3.92 12.79
CA ALA A 343 -10.38 4.53 13.84
C ALA A 343 -10.04 4.08 15.27
N ASN A 344 -9.60 2.81 15.44
CA ASN A 344 -9.20 2.28 16.75
C ASN A 344 -7.94 2.93 17.33
N PHE A 345 -7.08 3.50 16.48
CA PHE A 345 -5.80 4.12 16.86
C PHE A 345 -5.71 5.58 16.43
N TYR A 346 -6.79 6.13 15.88
CA TYR A 346 -6.80 7.53 15.45
C TYR A 346 -6.60 8.46 16.64
N SER A 347 -5.56 9.30 16.56
CA SER A 347 -5.24 10.29 17.60
C SER A 347 -5.95 11.60 17.27
N ASP A 348 -6.77 12.10 18.20
CA ASP A 348 -7.32 13.45 18.13
C ASP A 348 -6.23 14.47 18.52
N LEU A 349 -5.77 15.23 17.54
CA LEU A 349 -4.74 16.26 17.69
C LEU A 349 -5.37 17.67 17.65
N SER A 350 -6.67 17.80 17.85
CA SER A 350 -7.40 19.08 17.72
C SER A 350 -6.88 20.16 18.66
N ASP A 351 -6.42 19.79 19.85
CA ASP A 351 -5.86 20.68 20.89
C ASP A 351 -4.47 21.26 20.54
N ILE A 352 -3.72 20.60 19.65
CA ILE A 352 -2.37 21.01 19.24
C ILE A 352 -2.27 21.28 17.72
N ARG A 353 -3.41 21.27 17.01
CA ARG A 353 -3.47 21.37 15.56
C ARG A 353 -2.92 22.69 15.05
N ARG A 354 -1.99 22.63 14.10
CA ARG A 354 -1.55 23.81 13.33
C ARG A 354 -2.66 24.24 12.37
N HIS A 355 -2.95 25.54 12.38
CA HIS A 355 -3.86 26.16 11.44
C HIS A 355 -3.05 27.01 10.47
N PHE A 356 -3.40 26.98 9.18
CA PHE A 356 -2.73 27.78 8.17
C PHE A 356 -2.76 29.28 8.53
N ASP A 357 -1.61 29.85 8.72
CA ASP A 357 -1.40 31.28 8.99
C ASP A 357 0.05 31.68 8.61
N LEU A 358 0.21 32.30 7.43
CA LEU A 358 1.54 32.75 6.96
C LEU A 358 2.16 33.81 7.87
N ALA A 359 1.33 34.65 8.51
CA ALA A 359 1.84 35.67 9.43
C ALA A 359 2.36 35.03 10.73
N GLU A 360 1.67 33.99 11.25
CA GLU A 360 2.13 33.21 12.40
C GLU A 360 3.41 32.43 12.04
N ALA A 361 3.45 31.79 10.89
CA ALA A 361 4.64 31.13 10.39
C ALA A 361 5.86 32.08 10.38
N GLY A 362 5.65 33.28 9.83
CA GLY A 362 6.68 34.33 9.83
C GLY A 362 7.14 34.74 11.23
N ARG A 363 6.20 34.99 12.16
CA ARG A 363 6.53 35.34 13.56
C ARG A 363 7.31 34.23 14.27
N ARG A 364 6.95 32.97 14.04
CA ARG A 364 7.66 31.81 14.61
C ARG A 364 9.08 31.68 14.06
N LEU A 365 9.26 31.89 12.76
CA LEU A 365 10.58 31.91 12.14
C LEU A 365 11.44 33.04 12.73
N ASP A 366 10.87 34.26 12.90
CA ASP A 366 11.59 35.40 13.49
C ASP A 366 12.00 35.11 14.95
N ALA A 367 11.10 34.50 15.72
CA ALA A 367 11.37 34.11 17.12
C ALA A 367 12.43 33.01 17.20
N ALA A 368 12.46 32.09 16.24
CA ALA A 368 13.46 31.03 16.16
C ALA A 368 14.83 31.51 15.61
N GLY A 369 14.93 32.77 15.16
CA GLY A 369 16.16 33.38 14.67
C GLY A 369 16.37 33.33 13.17
N TYR A 370 15.37 32.91 12.40
CA TYR A 370 15.39 32.88 10.94
C TYR A 370 14.72 34.16 10.38
N ARG A 371 15.51 35.17 10.07
CA ARG A 371 15.04 36.52 9.73
C ARG A 371 15.63 36.99 8.41
N ASP A 372 14.94 37.85 7.70
CA ASP A 372 15.50 38.65 6.60
C ASP A 372 16.30 39.83 7.22
N THR A 373 17.61 39.67 7.32
CA THR A 373 18.48 40.63 7.97
C THR A 373 19.10 41.65 7.01
N ASN A 374 19.05 41.33 5.68
CA ASN A 374 19.62 42.17 4.62
C ASN A 374 18.55 42.89 3.78
N SER A 375 17.25 42.60 4.03
CA SER A 375 16.07 43.18 3.35
C SER A 375 16.00 42.80 1.86
N ASP A 376 16.48 41.61 1.47
CA ASP A 376 16.36 41.12 0.10
C ASP A 376 15.08 40.28 -0.14
N GLY A 377 14.26 40.13 0.89
CA GLY A 377 13.01 39.34 0.87
C GLY A 377 13.21 37.87 1.16
N MET A 378 14.42 37.42 1.46
CA MET A 378 14.77 36.06 1.85
C MET A 378 15.21 36.03 3.31
N ARG A 379 14.91 34.93 3.96
CA ARG A 379 15.38 34.70 5.34
C ARG A 379 16.77 34.10 5.34
N GLU A 380 17.55 34.46 6.33
CA GLU A 380 18.82 33.83 6.63
C GLU A 380 18.68 32.78 7.75
N ASP A 381 19.60 31.81 7.75
CA ASP A 381 19.82 30.90 8.86
C ASP A 381 20.53 31.63 10.04
N LYS A 382 20.74 30.90 11.14
CA LYS A 382 21.38 31.45 12.35
C LYS A 382 22.85 31.84 12.13
N GLU A 383 23.46 31.36 11.05
CA GLU A 383 24.81 31.66 10.61
C GLU A 383 24.89 32.81 9.59
N GLY A 384 23.72 33.33 9.13
CA GLY A 384 23.62 34.45 8.18
C GLY A 384 23.63 34.03 6.72
N ASN A 385 23.43 32.74 6.41
CA ASN A 385 23.30 32.27 5.02
C ASN A 385 21.84 32.33 4.55
N SER A 386 21.60 32.80 3.33
CA SER A 386 20.24 32.84 2.77
C SER A 386 19.64 31.43 2.67
N LEU A 387 18.44 31.27 3.21
CA LEU A 387 17.69 30.04 3.16
C LEU A 387 17.12 29.81 1.75
N ARG A 388 17.54 28.72 1.12
CA ARG A 388 16.99 28.24 -0.16
C ARG A 388 16.85 26.72 -0.03
N LEU A 389 15.64 26.19 -0.27
CA LEU A 389 15.37 24.77 -0.10
C LEU A 389 15.15 24.09 -1.45
N GLU A 390 15.59 22.84 -1.55
CA GLU A 390 15.21 21.94 -2.63
C GLU A 390 14.10 21.01 -2.16
N LEU A 391 12.99 21.01 -2.89
CA LEU A 391 11.87 20.10 -2.70
C LEU A 391 11.89 19.05 -3.81
N ILE A 392 12.05 17.80 -3.45
CA ILE A 392 11.99 16.67 -4.38
C ILE A 392 10.65 15.93 -4.24
N THR A 393 10.19 15.34 -5.34
CA THR A 393 8.98 14.51 -5.37
C THR A 393 9.05 13.50 -6.51
N GLY A 394 8.28 12.43 -6.41
CA GLY A 394 8.18 11.41 -7.46
C GLY A 394 7.35 11.88 -8.66
N SER A 395 7.70 11.36 -9.84
CA SER A 395 6.86 11.40 -11.03
C SER A 395 5.95 10.17 -11.05
N GLY A 396 4.69 10.34 -11.46
CA GLY A 396 3.74 9.26 -11.56
C GLY A 396 2.40 9.73 -12.14
N SER A 397 1.49 8.79 -12.34
CA SER A 397 0.12 9.06 -12.81
C SER A 397 -0.89 8.27 -11.96
N GLY A 398 -2.10 8.81 -11.85
CA GLY A 398 -3.18 8.23 -11.08
C GLY A 398 -3.68 9.16 -9.97
N ASN A 399 -4.83 8.84 -9.39
CA ASN A 399 -5.45 9.69 -8.36
C ASN A 399 -4.81 9.55 -6.97
N LEU A 400 -3.99 8.50 -6.76
CA LEU A 400 -3.23 8.32 -5.52
C LEU A 400 -1.81 8.92 -5.59
N VAL A 401 -1.46 9.57 -6.70
CA VAL A 401 -0.21 10.32 -6.85
C VAL A 401 -0.45 11.77 -6.42
N ILE A 402 0.46 12.30 -5.62
CA ILE A 402 0.37 13.68 -5.15
C ILE A 402 0.43 14.64 -6.36
N PRO A 403 -0.60 15.45 -6.58
CA PRO A 403 -0.63 16.32 -7.75
C PRO A 403 0.49 17.37 -7.72
N VAL A 404 1.10 17.62 -8.87
CA VAL A 404 2.11 18.69 -9.03
C VAL A 404 1.58 20.05 -8.55
N ALA A 405 0.26 20.28 -8.67
CA ALA A 405 -0.38 21.49 -8.15
C ALA A 405 -0.21 21.64 -6.62
N ALA A 406 -0.25 20.56 -5.85
CA ALA A 406 -0.02 20.60 -4.40
C ALA A 406 1.44 20.98 -4.09
N VAL A 407 2.38 20.43 -4.85
CA VAL A 407 3.82 20.74 -4.72
C VAL A 407 4.09 22.21 -5.00
N GLN A 408 3.49 22.77 -6.06
CA GLN A 408 3.64 24.17 -6.44
C GLN A 408 2.99 25.12 -5.43
N LEU A 409 1.84 24.74 -4.84
CA LEU A 409 1.21 25.52 -3.77
C LEU A 409 2.14 25.64 -2.55
N ILE A 410 2.72 24.52 -2.11
CA ILE A 410 3.64 24.49 -0.96
C ILE A 410 4.87 25.36 -1.25
N ALA A 411 5.52 25.19 -2.40
CA ALA A 411 6.65 26.02 -2.80
C ALA A 411 6.31 27.52 -2.83
N GLY A 412 5.11 27.85 -3.33
CA GLY A 412 4.61 29.23 -3.35
C GLY A 412 4.38 29.83 -1.97
N TRP A 413 3.80 29.07 -1.02
CA TRP A 413 3.60 29.56 0.35
C TRP A 413 4.91 29.75 1.10
N LEU A 414 5.86 28.84 0.94
CA LEU A 414 7.18 28.98 1.54
C LEU A 414 7.93 30.21 0.99
N GLY A 415 7.81 30.47 -0.33
CA GLY A 415 8.33 31.70 -0.94
C GLY A 415 7.73 32.97 -0.34
N GLN A 416 6.41 32.98 -0.01
CA GLN A 416 5.74 34.14 0.60
C GLN A 416 6.23 34.46 2.02
N ILE A 417 6.77 33.49 2.73
CA ILE A 417 7.38 33.70 4.05
C ILE A 417 8.91 33.86 4.00
N GLY A 418 9.46 34.13 2.81
CA GLY A 418 10.89 34.42 2.62
C GLY A 418 11.79 33.16 2.52
N ILE A 419 11.22 32.00 2.18
CA ILE A 419 11.97 30.75 1.99
C ILE A 419 11.74 30.27 0.53
N PRO A 420 12.55 30.70 -0.44
CA PRO A 420 12.46 30.24 -1.82
C PRO A 420 12.71 28.71 -1.92
N VAL A 421 11.87 28.03 -2.69
CA VAL A 421 11.93 26.59 -2.89
C VAL A 421 12.08 26.25 -4.37
N SER A 422 13.12 25.51 -4.72
CA SER A 422 13.26 24.89 -6.05
C SER A 422 12.61 23.50 -6.03
N VAL A 423 11.85 23.17 -7.07
CA VAL A 423 11.14 21.90 -7.18
C VAL A 423 11.80 21.00 -8.20
N THR A 424 12.17 19.77 -7.78
CA THR A 424 12.74 18.73 -8.64
C THR A 424 11.83 17.51 -8.64
N GLN A 425 11.32 17.12 -9.81
CA GLN A 425 10.54 15.90 -9.99
C GLN A 425 11.44 14.79 -10.53
N LEU A 426 11.42 13.64 -9.86
CA LEU A 426 12.30 12.50 -10.13
C LEU A 426 11.49 11.27 -10.55
N ASP A 427 12.06 10.43 -11.42
CA ASP A 427 11.53 9.09 -11.61
C ASP A 427 11.71 8.24 -10.34
N PRO A 428 10.95 7.11 -10.20
CA PRO A 428 10.97 6.33 -8.96
C PRO A 428 12.37 5.85 -8.54
N GLY A 429 13.18 5.40 -9.50
CA GLY A 429 14.54 4.91 -9.21
C GLY A 429 15.48 6.03 -8.74
N ALA A 430 15.41 7.20 -9.39
CA ALA A 430 16.17 8.38 -8.98
C ALA A 430 15.70 8.91 -7.60
N LEU A 431 14.40 8.87 -7.33
CA LEU A 431 13.85 9.27 -6.03
C LEU A 431 14.35 8.34 -4.92
N ASP A 432 14.27 7.03 -5.13
CA ASP A 432 14.76 6.05 -4.15
C ASP A 432 16.25 6.20 -3.87
N ALA A 433 17.06 6.42 -4.92
CA ALA A 433 18.49 6.67 -4.76
C ALA A 433 18.77 7.97 -3.96
N ARG A 434 18.02 9.07 -4.23
CA ARG A 434 18.17 10.34 -3.50
C ARG A 434 17.72 10.25 -2.05
N THR A 435 16.71 9.44 -1.75
CA THR A 435 16.12 9.29 -0.40
C THR A 435 16.69 8.09 0.38
N ALA A 436 17.62 7.34 -0.17
CA ALA A 436 18.39 6.33 0.56
C ALA A 436 19.17 6.97 1.73
N ALA A 437 19.57 6.14 2.70
CA ALA A 437 20.40 6.62 3.80
C ALA A 437 21.74 7.22 3.28
N PRO A 438 22.28 8.28 3.94
CA PRO A 438 23.50 8.92 3.47
C PRO A 438 24.68 7.97 3.31
N GLU A 439 24.82 6.96 4.16
CA GLU A 439 25.84 5.90 4.06
C GLU A 439 25.69 5.02 2.82
N HIS A 440 24.55 5.06 2.17
CA HIS A 440 24.24 4.38 0.89
C HIS A 440 24.23 5.35 -0.30
N GLY A 441 24.75 6.56 -0.11
CA GLY A 441 24.87 7.58 -1.16
C GLY A 441 23.63 8.43 -1.39
N GLY A 442 22.64 8.35 -0.51
CA GLY A 442 21.47 9.24 -0.53
C GLY A 442 21.81 10.63 0.03
N GLY A 443 20.89 11.59 -0.11
CA GLY A 443 21.01 12.96 0.39
C GLY A 443 20.99 14.02 -0.70
N GLY A 444 21.39 15.26 -0.33
CA GLY A 444 21.41 16.40 -1.23
C GLY A 444 20.02 16.94 -1.58
N TRP A 445 19.04 16.82 -0.67
CA TRP A 445 17.70 17.38 -0.74
C TRP A 445 17.29 17.93 0.63
N ASP A 446 16.32 18.84 0.66
CA ASP A 446 15.82 19.47 1.89
C ASP A 446 14.42 18.98 2.26
N LEU A 447 13.51 19.00 1.31
CA LEU A 447 12.10 18.64 1.46
C LEU A 447 11.73 17.52 0.51
N LEU A 448 10.94 16.56 0.99
CA LEU A 448 10.40 15.48 0.17
C LEU A 448 8.87 15.46 0.30
N ILE A 449 8.15 15.53 -0.82
CA ILE A 449 6.74 15.19 -0.84
C ILE A 449 6.57 13.78 -1.40
N THR A 450 5.99 12.90 -0.58
CA THR A 450 5.75 11.50 -0.90
C THR A 450 4.56 10.96 -0.11
N ASN A 451 4.28 9.70 -0.26
CA ASN A 451 3.22 9.00 0.46
C ASN A 451 3.72 7.72 1.14
N SER A 452 2.89 7.16 2.00
CA SER A 452 3.06 5.80 2.52
C SER A 452 1.72 5.18 2.87
N TYR A 453 1.71 3.86 2.95
CA TYR A 453 0.56 3.04 3.29
C TYR A 453 0.83 2.35 4.63
N PRO A 454 0.30 2.87 5.76
CA PRO A 454 0.47 2.21 7.04
C PRO A 454 -0.32 0.90 7.07
N SER A 455 0.28 -0.13 7.64
CA SER A 455 -0.43 -1.33 8.03
C SER A 455 -1.32 -1.04 9.26
N PRO A 456 -2.45 -1.73 9.44
CA PRO A 456 -3.38 -1.47 10.55
C PRO A 456 -2.87 -1.93 11.92
N THR A 457 -1.63 -2.36 12.04
CA THR A 457 -1.06 -2.80 13.31
C THR A 457 -0.55 -1.61 14.13
N PRO A 458 -0.67 -1.60 15.46
CA PRO A 458 -0.24 -0.48 16.28
C PRO A 458 1.21 -0.04 16.02
N GLN A 459 2.13 -0.99 15.87
CA GLN A 459 3.55 -0.71 15.61
C GLN A 459 3.80 -0.13 14.21
N ASP A 460 3.07 -0.59 13.18
CA ASP A 460 3.30 -0.17 11.80
C ASP A 460 2.72 1.20 11.48
N LEU A 461 1.68 1.61 12.23
CA LEU A 461 1.05 2.93 12.06
C LEU A 461 2.07 4.07 12.16
N LEU A 462 3.03 3.96 13.07
CA LEU A 462 4.02 4.98 13.36
C LEU A 462 5.47 4.52 13.10
N GLY A 463 5.68 3.22 12.87
CA GLY A 463 7.00 2.61 12.68
C GLY A 463 7.83 3.22 11.56
N PHE A 464 7.18 3.82 10.55
CA PHE A 464 7.85 4.51 9.44
C PHE A 464 8.75 5.68 9.90
N ALA A 465 8.53 6.23 11.09
CA ALA A 465 9.32 7.32 11.67
C ALA A 465 10.37 6.84 12.69
N SER A 466 10.46 5.52 12.94
CA SER A 466 11.46 4.95 13.85
C SER A 466 12.89 5.19 13.37
N SER A 467 13.82 5.40 14.29
CA SER A 467 15.25 5.47 13.97
C SER A 467 15.80 4.17 13.34
N LYS A 468 15.15 3.02 13.63
CA LYS A 468 15.49 1.72 13.02
C LYS A 468 15.12 1.62 11.53
N GLN A 469 14.31 2.55 11.03
CA GLN A 469 13.80 2.58 9.65
C GLN A 469 14.45 3.66 8.79
N ILE A 470 15.54 4.27 9.26
CA ILE A 470 16.28 5.29 8.48
C ILE A 470 16.70 4.73 7.12
N GLY A 471 16.41 5.49 6.07
CA GLY A 471 16.73 5.13 4.67
C GLY A 471 15.78 4.11 4.03
N THR A 472 14.83 3.55 4.78
CA THR A 472 13.76 2.67 4.28
C THR A 472 12.38 3.29 4.49
N GLY A 473 11.79 3.16 5.66
CA GLY A 473 10.54 3.82 6.05
C GLY A 473 10.73 5.27 6.48
N ASN A 474 11.74 5.53 7.31
CA ASN A 474 12.04 6.86 7.84
C ASN A 474 12.83 7.70 6.81
N ARG A 475 12.08 8.35 5.95
CA ARG A 475 12.60 9.24 4.90
C ARG A 475 13.03 10.61 5.43
N SER A 476 12.68 10.96 6.68
CA SER A 476 13.13 12.21 7.33
C SER A 476 14.52 12.11 7.96
N PHE A 477 15.05 10.91 8.16
CA PHE A 477 16.26 10.62 8.96
C PHE A 477 16.16 11.12 10.41
N TRP A 478 14.96 11.47 10.87
CA TRP A 478 14.70 11.93 12.21
C TRP A 478 14.92 10.83 13.25
N THR A 479 15.49 11.19 14.38
CA THR A 479 15.70 10.30 15.52
C THR A 479 15.18 10.95 16.81
N ASN A 480 14.48 10.16 17.62
CA ASN A 480 14.04 10.59 18.93
C ASN A 480 13.95 9.38 19.86
N ALA A 481 14.78 9.36 20.90
CA ALA A 481 14.87 8.22 21.81
C ALA A 481 13.54 7.93 22.54
N LYS A 482 12.75 8.96 22.89
CA LYS A 482 11.44 8.77 23.54
C LYS A 482 10.41 8.18 22.58
N PHE A 483 10.47 8.57 21.32
CA PHE A 483 9.62 8.00 20.29
C PHE A 483 9.94 6.52 20.06
N ASP A 484 11.22 6.16 19.94
CA ASP A 484 11.64 4.77 19.78
C ASP A 484 11.31 3.91 21.02
N GLU A 485 11.37 4.49 22.24
CA GLU A 485 10.93 3.84 23.47
C GLU A 485 9.43 3.54 23.41
N LEU A 486 8.59 4.53 23.03
CA LEU A 486 7.15 4.33 22.88
C LEU A 486 6.81 3.26 21.84
N LEU A 487 7.51 3.24 20.69
CA LEU A 487 7.34 2.16 19.70
C LEU A 487 7.70 0.79 20.26
N SER A 488 8.75 0.70 21.07
CA SER A 488 9.14 -0.56 21.72
C SER A 488 8.10 -1.01 22.77
N GLU A 489 7.51 -0.07 23.52
CA GLU A 489 6.42 -0.38 24.44
C GLU A 489 5.14 -0.84 23.70
N ILE A 490 4.83 -0.22 22.54
CA ILE A 490 3.72 -0.65 21.67
C ILE A 490 3.95 -2.08 21.18
N GLU A 491 5.17 -2.37 20.69
CA GLU A 491 5.54 -3.69 20.16
C GLU A 491 5.38 -4.79 21.22
N THR A 492 5.65 -4.47 22.49
CA THR A 492 5.60 -5.41 23.61
C THR A 492 4.29 -5.39 24.40
N SER A 493 3.26 -4.67 23.93
CA SER A 493 1.93 -4.63 24.57
C SER A 493 0.98 -5.65 23.96
N VAL A 494 0.35 -6.47 24.80
CA VAL A 494 -0.76 -7.37 24.43
C VAL A 494 -2.13 -6.75 24.72
N ASP A 495 -2.18 -5.72 25.55
CA ASP A 495 -3.39 -4.99 25.92
C ASP A 495 -3.71 -3.93 24.85
N LEU A 496 -4.90 -4.00 24.27
CA LEU A 496 -5.33 -3.11 23.20
C LEU A 496 -5.49 -1.66 23.69
N GLU A 497 -6.06 -1.44 24.88
CA GLU A 497 -6.28 -0.09 25.39
C GLU A 497 -4.94 0.56 25.75
N LYS A 498 -4.03 -0.19 26.35
CA LYS A 498 -2.66 0.29 26.59
C LYS A 498 -1.94 0.63 25.28
N SER A 499 -2.12 -0.20 24.25
CA SER A 499 -1.55 0.07 22.93
C SER A 499 -2.12 1.37 22.32
N LYS A 500 -3.42 1.64 22.48
CA LYS A 500 -4.04 2.90 22.01
C LYS A 500 -3.45 4.12 22.72
N GLU A 501 -3.27 4.06 24.04
CA GLU A 501 -2.66 5.15 24.83
C GLU A 501 -1.21 5.44 24.36
N LEU A 502 -0.43 4.40 24.16
CA LEU A 502 0.96 4.52 23.70
C LEU A 502 1.04 5.08 22.27
N VAL A 503 0.16 4.63 21.39
CA VAL A 503 0.04 5.14 20.01
C VAL A 503 -0.34 6.62 20.02
N ASP A 504 -1.29 7.06 20.87
CA ASP A 504 -1.63 8.49 20.98
C ASP A 504 -0.43 9.31 21.45
N GLN A 505 0.29 8.87 22.49
CA GLN A 505 1.50 9.55 22.97
C GLN A 505 2.56 9.67 21.87
N ALA A 506 2.82 8.60 21.14
CA ALA A 506 3.79 8.59 20.04
C ALA A 506 3.33 9.49 18.88
N ALA A 507 2.06 9.47 18.51
CA ALA A 507 1.50 10.32 17.47
C ALA A 507 1.59 11.81 17.82
N ARG A 508 1.29 12.19 19.08
CA ARG A 508 1.43 13.56 19.59
C ARG A 508 2.90 14.02 19.59
N LEU A 509 3.82 13.16 20.01
CA LEU A 509 5.24 13.46 19.98
C LEU A 509 5.73 13.68 18.53
N LEU A 510 5.37 12.79 17.61
CA LEU A 510 5.71 12.91 16.19
C LEU A 510 5.15 14.21 15.58
N TYR A 511 3.91 14.56 15.95
CA TYR A 511 3.28 15.80 15.49
C TYR A 511 4.02 17.04 16.00
N THR A 512 4.38 17.09 17.29
CA THR A 512 5.05 18.26 17.90
C THR A 512 6.50 18.43 17.44
N GLU A 513 7.22 17.33 17.24
CA GLU A 513 8.60 17.34 16.71
C GLU A 513 8.66 17.66 15.20
N ALA A 514 7.55 17.51 14.51
CA ALA A 514 7.33 17.89 13.11
C ALA A 514 8.39 17.40 12.10
N PRO A 515 8.90 16.17 12.17
CA PRO A 515 9.74 15.66 11.08
C PRO A 515 8.94 15.44 9.79
N TYR A 516 7.62 15.37 9.91
CA TYR A 516 6.65 15.26 8.83
C TYR A 516 5.49 16.22 9.03
N ILE A 517 4.97 16.78 7.93
CA ILE A 517 3.68 17.49 7.90
C ILE A 517 2.74 16.69 7.00
N MET A 518 1.66 16.16 7.57
CA MET A 518 0.64 15.46 6.78
C MET A 518 -0.12 16.44 5.91
N LEU A 519 -0.29 16.10 4.63
CA LEU A 519 -0.92 16.95 3.63
C LEU A 519 -2.37 16.53 3.38
N SER A 520 -2.57 15.24 3.10
CA SER A 520 -3.88 14.68 2.76
C SER A 520 -3.94 13.18 3.04
N TYR A 521 -5.18 12.66 3.11
CA TYR A 521 -5.51 11.25 3.02
C TYR A 521 -6.40 11.07 1.80
N PRO A 522 -5.85 10.63 0.66
CA PRO A 522 -6.60 10.57 -0.60
C PRO A 522 -7.69 9.50 -0.56
N PHE A 523 -8.70 9.68 -1.42
CA PHE A 523 -9.73 8.66 -1.66
C PHE A 523 -9.41 7.91 -2.95
N LEU A 524 -9.63 6.61 -2.95
CA LEU A 524 -9.64 5.83 -4.18
C LEU A 524 -10.92 6.14 -4.94
N LEU A 525 -10.78 6.50 -6.20
CA LEU A 525 -11.92 6.76 -7.08
C LEU A 525 -12.22 5.51 -7.88
N ASP A 526 -13.43 5.01 -7.72
CA ASP A 526 -13.92 3.80 -8.38
C ASP A 526 -15.28 4.03 -9.04
N ALA A 527 -15.73 3.04 -9.81
CA ALA A 527 -17.06 3.02 -10.37
C ALA A 527 -17.49 1.59 -10.68
N HIS A 528 -18.79 1.33 -10.61
CA HIS A 528 -19.37 0.06 -11.02
C HIS A 528 -20.68 0.24 -11.80
N ARG A 529 -20.99 -0.74 -12.62
CA ARG A 529 -22.25 -0.83 -13.33
C ARG A 529 -23.34 -1.40 -12.41
N LYS A 530 -24.57 -0.99 -12.65
CA LYS A 530 -25.75 -1.38 -11.86
C LYS A 530 -26.57 -2.52 -12.49
N ASP A 531 -26.26 -2.90 -13.71
CA ASP A 531 -27.14 -3.73 -14.56
C ASP A 531 -26.88 -5.24 -14.45
N CYS A 532 -25.65 -5.68 -14.16
CA CYS A 532 -25.31 -7.10 -14.18
C CYS A 532 -25.08 -7.72 -12.80
N ILE A 533 -24.44 -6.99 -11.92
CA ILE A 533 -24.01 -7.48 -10.61
C ILE A 533 -24.53 -6.55 -9.52
N GLU A 534 -25.08 -7.11 -8.46
CA GLU A 534 -25.48 -6.39 -7.24
C GLU A 534 -24.69 -6.88 -6.03
N GLY A 535 -24.82 -6.20 -4.89
CA GLY A 535 -24.06 -6.48 -3.68
C GLY A 535 -22.78 -5.64 -3.55
N TRP A 536 -22.56 -4.68 -4.47
CA TRP A 536 -21.52 -3.68 -4.31
C TRP A 536 -21.80 -2.84 -3.06
N GLY A 537 -20.91 -2.87 -2.08
CA GLY A 537 -21.02 -2.03 -0.88
C GLY A 537 -20.82 -0.56 -1.22
N THR A 538 -21.47 0.34 -0.50
CA THR A 538 -21.43 1.79 -0.76
C THR A 538 -20.23 2.49 -0.13
N GLN A 539 -19.46 1.84 0.76
CA GLN A 539 -18.32 2.42 1.48
C GLN A 539 -17.12 1.49 1.67
N ASP A 540 -17.24 0.20 1.30
CA ASP A 540 -16.26 -0.82 1.67
C ASP A 540 -15.54 -1.43 0.46
N ILE A 541 -15.69 -0.85 -0.73
CA ILE A 541 -15.39 -1.60 -1.95
C ILE A 541 -13.89 -1.76 -2.18
N LEU A 542 -13.05 -0.86 -1.72
CA LEU A 542 -11.59 -1.01 -1.91
C LEU A 542 -10.77 -0.09 -1.00
N SER A 543 -10.71 -0.36 0.28
CA SER A 543 -9.40 -0.10 0.89
C SER A 543 -8.45 -1.19 0.37
N MET A 544 -7.19 -0.89 0.15
CA MET A 544 -6.19 -1.89 -0.28
C MET A 544 -6.04 -3.03 0.75
N ASN A 545 -6.75 -2.96 1.86
CA ASN A 545 -6.76 -3.88 2.99
C ASN A 545 -8.12 -4.56 3.23
N THR A 546 -9.18 -4.24 2.45
CA THR A 546 -10.47 -4.87 2.64
C THR A 546 -10.69 -5.98 1.61
N TYR A 547 -11.14 -7.12 2.08
CA TYR A 547 -11.73 -8.14 1.22
C TYR A 547 -12.84 -7.48 0.41
N PHE A 548 -12.66 -7.42 -0.88
CA PHE A 548 -13.78 -7.22 -1.79
C PHE A 548 -14.85 -8.25 -1.41
N PRO A 549 -16.09 -7.88 -1.12
CA PRO A 549 -17.10 -8.83 -0.70
C PRO A 549 -17.59 -9.69 -1.88
N LEU A 550 -16.68 -10.43 -2.52
CA LEU A 550 -17.03 -11.35 -3.60
C LEU A 550 -18.06 -12.39 -3.16
N ASP A 551 -18.08 -12.70 -1.87
CA ASP A 551 -19.10 -13.55 -1.26
C ASP A 551 -20.51 -12.92 -1.25
N ARG A 552 -20.62 -11.59 -1.38
CA ARG A 552 -21.88 -10.82 -1.42
C ARG A 552 -22.30 -10.45 -2.82
N LEU A 553 -21.38 -10.51 -3.79
CA LEU A 553 -21.71 -10.22 -5.17
C LEU A 553 -22.59 -11.33 -5.73
N LYS A 554 -23.67 -10.95 -6.35
CA LYS A 554 -24.58 -11.86 -7.05
C LYS A 554 -25.12 -11.21 -8.32
N PRO A 555 -25.48 -12.01 -9.31
CA PRO A 555 -26.15 -11.51 -10.49
C PRO A 555 -27.46 -10.79 -10.13
N VAL A 556 -27.75 -9.70 -10.82
CA VAL A 556 -29.07 -9.04 -10.72
C VAL A 556 -30.14 -10.02 -11.19
N ASN A 557 -31.21 -10.20 -10.43
CA ASN A 557 -32.32 -11.11 -10.67
C ASN A 557 -32.11 -12.62 -10.35
N GLN A 558 -31.24 -12.93 -9.39
CA GLN A 558 -31.22 -14.26 -8.73
C GLN A 558 -31.92 -14.26 -7.38
#